data_c0459306b60bcb62720c6b2d7ff68a5d
#
_entry.id   c0459306b60bcb62720c6b2d7ff68a5d
#
_cell.length_a   1.000
_cell.length_b   1.000
_cell.length_c   1.000
_cell.angle_alpha   90.00
_cell.angle_beta   90.00
_cell.angle_gamma   90.00
#
_symmetry.space_group_name_H-M   'P 1'
#
loop_
_entity.id
_entity.type
_entity.pdbx_description
1 polymer ?
#
loop_
_entity_poly.entity_id
_entity_poly.type
_entity_poly.pdbx_seq_one_letter_code
_entity_poly.pdbx_strand_id
1 'polypeptide(L)'
;MIFITGDCHADWRKFSKESFPEQAEMTRDDFVIVCGDFGLWHDDKTERWWFKWFEEKNFTVLFVDGNHENFDRLYNEFEVVDFHGGKAHKIRENIYHLMRGYVFDLCGKKFFAFGGASSHDIDDGILDYKDFQSGRELIAEYNRRTRKGEMLRINHVSWWKEEMPSQEEMNFGLKVLEEHGNKVDFVVSHCCPQEIASIFSHGSYKPDQLTSYFDAVANTVDFSKWFFGHYHSNTQVLSKFIMLYEQIVRVV
;
A
#
# COMPACT_ATOMS: atom_id res chain seq x y z
N MET A 1 15.91 -4.87 -13.15
CA MET A 1 14.61 -5.63 -13.20
C MET A 1 13.62 -5.02 -12.21
N ILE A 2 12.32 -5.07 -12.52
CA ILE A 2 11.27 -4.64 -11.58
C ILE A 2 10.21 -5.73 -11.51
N PHE A 3 9.89 -6.12 -10.28
CA PHE A 3 8.79 -7.04 -9.96
C PHE A 3 7.74 -6.31 -9.12
N ILE A 4 6.48 -6.72 -9.23
CA ILE A 4 5.38 -6.15 -8.43
C ILE A 4 4.58 -7.29 -7.80
N THR A 5 4.11 -7.09 -6.57
CA THR A 5 3.24 -8.02 -5.83
C THR A 5 2.19 -7.26 -5.03
N GLY A 6 1.18 -7.97 -4.55
CA GLY A 6 0.17 -7.43 -3.63
C GLY A 6 0.57 -7.50 -2.15
N ASP A 7 -0.42 -7.40 -1.33
CA ASP A 7 -0.39 -7.30 0.14
C ASP A 7 0.52 -8.31 0.82
N CYS A 8 1.20 -7.89 1.87
CA CYS A 8 2.05 -8.76 2.68
C CYS A 8 1.49 -9.01 4.08
N HIS A 9 0.79 -8.04 4.69
CA HIS A 9 0.26 -8.14 6.05
C HIS A 9 1.29 -8.63 7.08
N ALA A 10 2.53 -8.11 7.01
CA ALA A 10 3.66 -8.55 7.83
C ALA A 10 4.05 -10.04 7.65
N ASP A 11 3.55 -10.72 6.63
CA ASP A 11 4.00 -12.06 6.21
C ASP A 11 4.77 -11.95 4.89
N TRP A 12 6.08 -11.86 4.98
CA TRP A 12 6.96 -11.67 3.83
C TRP A 12 7.55 -12.97 3.27
N ARG A 13 6.99 -14.15 3.63
CA ARG A 13 7.49 -15.46 3.17
C ARG A 13 7.44 -15.64 1.66
N LYS A 14 6.55 -14.88 0.96
CA LYS A 14 6.52 -14.84 -0.51
C LYS A 14 7.87 -14.43 -1.14
N PHE A 15 8.74 -13.71 -0.39
CA PHE A 15 10.09 -13.35 -0.82
C PHE A 15 11.16 -14.37 -0.42
N SER A 16 10.78 -15.59 -0.01
CA SER A 16 11.75 -16.67 0.20
C SER A 16 12.39 -17.07 -1.14
N LYS A 17 13.56 -17.71 -1.08
CA LYS A 17 14.25 -18.18 -2.30
C LYS A 17 13.44 -19.25 -3.03
N GLU A 18 12.65 -20.02 -2.30
CA GLU A 18 11.76 -21.05 -2.84
C GLU A 18 10.55 -20.44 -3.57
N SER A 19 9.95 -19.39 -3.00
CA SER A 19 8.76 -18.77 -3.57
C SER A 19 9.06 -17.73 -4.65
N PHE A 20 10.26 -17.12 -4.60
CA PHE A 20 10.74 -16.12 -5.54
C PHE A 20 12.18 -16.43 -5.97
N PRO A 21 12.40 -17.47 -6.79
CA PRO A 21 13.74 -17.88 -7.22
C PRO A 21 14.43 -16.84 -8.11
N GLU A 22 13.70 -15.99 -8.84
CA GLU A 22 14.25 -14.93 -9.69
C GLU A 22 15.14 -13.95 -8.93
N GLN A 23 14.96 -13.83 -7.61
CA GLN A 23 15.81 -12.99 -6.78
C GLN A 23 17.30 -13.36 -6.84
N ALA A 24 17.64 -14.56 -7.31
CA ALA A 24 19.03 -15.01 -7.44
C ALA A 24 19.82 -14.19 -8.48
N GLU A 25 19.12 -13.62 -9.47
CA GLU A 25 19.71 -12.80 -10.54
C GLU A 25 19.62 -11.28 -10.25
N MET A 26 18.97 -10.90 -9.14
CA MET A 26 18.73 -9.50 -8.77
C MET A 26 19.92 -8.90 -8.03
N THR A 27 20.01 -7.57 -8.12
CA THR A 27 20.96 -6.72 -7.40
C THR A 27 20.20 -5.65 -6.59
N ARG A 28 20.91 -4.86 -5.81
CA ARG A 28 20.30 -3.72 -5.06
C ARG A 28 19.68 -2.65 -5.95
N ASP A 29 20.03 -2.61 -7.22
CA ASP A 29 19.44 -1.70 -8.21
C ASP A 29 18.18 -2.28 -8.86
N ASP A 30 17.78 -3.49 -8.49
CA ASP A 30 16.55 -4.14 -8.91
C ASP A 30 15.48 -4.03 -7.81
N PHE A 31 14.23 -3.87 -8.19
CA PHE A 31 13.16 -3.52 -7.28
C PHE A 31 12.05 -4.58 -7.22
N VAL A 32 11.52 -4.77 -6.02
CA VAL A 32 10.22 -5.44 -5.81
C VAL A 32 9.28 -4.44 -5.18
N ILE A 33 8.16 -4.12 -5.86
CA ILE A 33 7.18 -3.15 -5.41
C ILE A 33 5.97 -3.88 -4.82
N VAL A 34 5.59 -3.53 -3.59
CA VAL A 34 4.41 -4.07 -2.90
C VAL A 34 3.27 -3.05 -3.01
N CYS A 35 2.12 -3.52 -3.48
CA CYS A 35 0.91 -2.70 -3.67
C CYS A 35 0.13 -2.48 -2.37
N GLY A 36 0.79 -2.03 -1.31
CA GLY A 36 0.19 -1.73 -0.01
C GLY A 36 0.13 -2.89 0.96
N ASP A 37 -0.31 -2.59 2.18
CA ASP A 37 -0.39 -3.53 3.30
C ASP A 37 0.93 -4.31 3.50
N PHE A 38 2.03 -3.56 3.49
CA PHE A 38 3.36 -4.12 3.74
C PHE A 38 3.46 -4.65 5.17
N GLY A 39 2.89 -3.94 6.15
CA GLY A 39 2.73 -4.42 7.51
C GLY A 39 3.78 -3.90 8.48
N LEU A 40 3.95 -2.61 8.58
CA LEU A 40 4.74 -1.94 9.63
C LEU A 40 3.92 -1.79 10.92
N TRP A 41 3.42 -2.89 11.48
CA TRP A 41 2.44 -2.81 12.57
C TRP A 41 3.06 -2.63 13.95
N HIS A 42 4.12 -3.35 14.27
CA HIS A 42 4.68 -3.36 15.62
C HIS A 42 6.22 -3.41 15.57
N ASP A 43 6.88 -2.59 16.39
CA ASP A 43 8.31 -2.73 16.66
C ASP A 43 8.57 -3.87 17.65
N ASP A 44 8.29 -5.10 17.26
CA ASP A 44 8.52 -6.29 18.05
C ASP A 44 9.74 -7.10 17.56
N LYS A 45 10.03 -8.18 18.28
CA LYS A 45 11.16 -9.05 17.93
C LYS A 45 10.98 -9.73 16.57
N THR A 46 9.75 -10.03 16.19
CA THR A 46 9.42 -10.71 14.93
C THR A 46 9.64 -9.77 13.75
N GLU A 47 9.17 -8.54 13.84
CA GLU A 47 9.39 -7.52 12.82
C GLU A 47 10.88 -7.21 12.67
N ARG A 48 11.62 -7.03 13.77
CA ARG A 48 13.07 -6.82 13.74
C ARG A 48 13.83 -7.98 13.12
N TRP A 49 13.38 -9.21 13.33
CA TRP A 49 13.96 -10.38 12.67
C TRP A 49 13.73 -10.35 11.16
N TRP A 50 12.49 -10.01 10.71
CA TRP A 50 12.17 -9.88 9.31
C TRP A 50 12.96 -8.77 8.62
N PHE A 51 13.14 -7.62 9.25
CA PHE A 51 13.97 -6.55 8.67
C PHE A 51 15.42 -6.98 8.46
N LYS A 52 16.02 -7.71 9.41
CA LYS A 52 17.36 -8.30 9.21
C LYS A 52 17.38 -9.28 8.03
N TRP A 53 16.35 -10.09 7.92
CA TRP A 53 16.23 -11.03 6.80
C TRP A 53 16.11 -10.30 5.45
N PHE A 54 15.43 -9.14 5.39
CA PHE A 54 15.39 -8.30 4.20
C PHE A 54 16.74 -7.63 3.91
N GLU A 55 17.48 -7.22 4.92
CA GLU A 55 18.83 -6.64 4.75
C GLU A 55 19.80 -7.60 4.04
N GLU A 56 19.56 -8.92 4.12
CA GLU A 56 20.33 -9.96 3.43
C GLU A 56 19.89 -10.18 1.97
N LYS A 57 18.80 -9.56 1.52
CA LYS A 57 18.32 -9.70 0.13
C LYS A 57 19.18 -8.90 -0.85
N ASN A 58 19.29 -9.41 -2.08
CA ASN A 58 20.05 -8.75 -3.15
C ASN A 58 19.23 -7.66 -3.87
N PHE A 59 17.98 -7.43 -3.51
CA PHE A 59 17.10 -6.46 -4.15
C PHE A 59 16.60 -5.41 -3.15
N THR A 60 16.06 -4.32 -3.69
CA THR A 60 15.40 -3.27 -2.92
C THR A 60 13.89 -3.46 -2.94
N VAL A 61 13.27 -3.40 -1.77
CA VAL A 61 11.81 -3.46 -1.62
C VAL A 61 11.26 -2.04 -1.56
N LEU A 62 10.27 -1.78 -2.39
CA LEU A 62 9.48 -0.56 -2.38
C LEU A 62 8.05 -0.93 -2.03
N PHE A 63 7.32 -0.06 -1.36
CA PHE A 63 5.90 -0.26 -1.14
C PHE A 63 5.15 1.06 -1.12
N VAL A 64 3.89 1.04 -1.52
CA VAL A 64 2.92 2.09 -1.19
C VAL A 64 2.21 1.69 0.09
N ASP A 65 1.65 2.64 0.82
CA ASP A 65 0.86 2.31 2.01
C ASP A 65 -0.50 1.70 1.64
N GLY A 66 -0.99 0.82 2.49
CA GLY A 66 -2.36 0.30 2.46
C GLY A 66 -3.18 0.83 3.64
N ASN A 67 -4.31 0.19 3.95
CA ASN A 67 -5.10 0.52 5.15
C ASN A 67 -4.59 -0.20 6.41
N HIS A 68 -3.74 -1.21 6.27
CA HIS A 68 -3.13 -1.94 7.37
C HIS A 68 -1.68 -1.51 7.65
N GLU A 69 -1.40 -0.22 7.64
CA GLU A 69 -0.11 0.32 8.07
C GLU A 69 -0.22 0.99 9.44
N ASN A 70 0.87 1.00 10.21
CA ASN A 70 0.96 1.84 11.39
C ASN A 70 1.45 3.23 10.97
N PHE A 71 0.53 4.14 10.67
CA PHE A 71 0.85 5.48 10.17
C PHE A 71 1.56 6.34 11.21
N ASP A 72 1.34 6.10 12.52
CA ASP A 72 2.11 6.80 13.55
C ASP A 72 3.60 6.51 13.41
N ARG A 73 3.97 5.25 13.17
CA ARG A 73 5.35 4.85 12.94
C ARG A 73 5.85 5.33 11.58
N LEU A 74 5.05 5.10 10.54
CA LEU A 74 5.44 5.41 9.17
C LEU A 74 5.82 6.89 9.00
N TYR A 75 5.09 7.79 9.63
CA TYR A 75 5.31 9.22 9.49
C TYR A 75 6.25 9.83 10.54
N ASN A 76 6.43 9.18 11.70
CA ASN A 76 7.21 9.78 12.79
C ASN A 76 8.56 9.09 13.06
N GLU A 77 8.75 7.82 12.63
CA GLU A 77 9.98 7.07 12.96
C GLU A 77 10.99 7.02 11.82
N PHE A 78 10.58 7.30 10.58
CA PHE A 78 11.41 7.09 9.40
C PHE A 78 11.74 8.40 8.68
N GLU A 79 13.01 8.52 8.28
CA GLU A 79 13.50 9.69 7.56
C GLU A 79 12.88 9.77 6.16
N VAL A 80 12.45 10.97 5.78
CA VAL A 80 12.05 11.28 4.41
C VAL A 80 13.28 11.60 3.59
N VAL A 81 13.50 10.86 2.51
CA VAL A 81 14.64 11.03 1.60
C VAL A 81 14.17 11.29 0.17
N ASP A 82 15.01 11.96 -0.62
CA ASP A 82 14.82 12.02 -2.07
C ASP A 82 15.17 10.66 -2.67
N PHE A 83 14.28 10.10 -3.48
CA PHE A 83 14.43 8.77 -4.04
C PHE A 83 13.88 8.71 -5.46
N HIS A 84 14.74 8.49 -6.45
CA HIS A 84 14.37 8.28 -7.86
C HIS A 84 13.36 9.29 -8.46
N GLY A 85 13.49 10.58 -8.14
CA GLY A 85 12.62 11.65 -8.62
C GLY A 85 11.41 11.97 -7.73
N GLY A 86 11.15 11.16 -6.72
CA GLY A 86 10.12 11.39 -5.70
C GLY A 86 10.68 11.47 -4.29
N LYS A 87 9.80 11.37 -3.30
CA LYS A 87 10.16 11.26 -1.87
C LYS A 87 9.69 9.92 -1.31
N ALA A 88 10.51 9.36 -0.42
CA ALA A 88 10.22 8.09 0.23
C ALA A 88 10.63 8.13 1.71
N HIS A 89 9.92 7.37 2.56
CA HIS A 89 10.42 7.07 3.90
C HIS A 89 11.44 5.94 3.80
N LYS A 90 12.65 6.16 4.31
CA LYS A 90 13.69 5.14 4.39
C LYS A 90 13.47 4.25 5.62
N ILE A 91 12.91 3.07 5.41
CA ILE A 91 12.64 2.12 6.51
C ILE A 91 13.91 1.36 6.89
N ARG A 92 14.67 0.89 5.88
CA ARG A 92 15.98 0.23 5.99
C ARG A 92 16.82 0.59 4.77
N GLU A 93 18.06 0.11 4.70
CA GLU A 93 18.96 0.37 3.56
C GLU A 93 18.39 -0.11 2.21
N ASN A 94 17.48 -1.06 2.23
CA ASN A 94 16.85 -1.61 1.02
C ASN A 94 15.33 -1.77 1.15
N ILE A 95 14.68 -0.98 2.01
CA ILE A 95 13.22 -0.94 2.15
C ILE A 95 12.79 0.52 2.19
N TYR A 96 11.93 0.91 1.24
CA TYR A 96 11.44 2.29 1.13
C TYR A 96 9.93 2.31 0.94
N HIS A 97 9.26 3.16 1.70
CA HIS A 97 7.86 3.51 1.47
C HIS A 97 7.80 4.67 0.48
N LEU A 98 7.19 4.45 -0.68
CA LEU A 98 6.97 5.45 -1.71
C LEU A 98 5.84 6.39 -1.26
N MET A 99 6.15 7.66 -1.05
CA MET A 99 5.14 8.62 -0.61
C MET A 99 4.11 8.90 -1.71
N ARG A 100 2.89 9.16 -1.30
CA ARG A 100 1.74 9.37 -2.18
C ARG A 100 1.94 10.54 -3.15
N GLY A 101 1.52 10.37 -4.39
CA GLY A 101 1.44 11.41 -5.40
C GLY A 101 2.72 11.71 -6.16
N TYR A 102 3.82 11.00 -5.89
CA TYR A 102 5.06 11.17 -6.63
C TYR A 102 5.16 10.24 -7.85
N VAL A 103 5.93 10.68 -8.84
CA VAL A 103 6.37 9.85 -9.97
C VAL A 103 7.84 9.49 -9.75
N PHE A 104 8.13 8.19 -9.76
CA PHE A 104 9.46 7.63 -9.56
C PHE A 104 10.02 7.12 -10.89
N ASP A 105 11.28 7.43 -11.20
CA ASP A 105 12.01 6.86 -12.34
C ASP A 105 12.78 5.61 -11.87
N LEU A 106 12.21 4.44 -12.12
CA LEU A 106 12.78 3.16 -11.74
C LEU A 106 13.21 2.40 -13.01
N CYS A 107 14.49 2.14 -13.16
CA CYS A 107 15.05 1.48 -14.35
C CYS A 107 14.62 2.15 -15.69
N GLY A 108 14.51 3.48 -15.73
CA GLY A 108 14.08 4.24 -16.91
C GLY A 108 12.59 4.13 -17.22
N LYS A 109 11.77 3.72 -16.26
CA LYS A 109 10.30 3.66 -16.31
C LYS A 109 9.70 4.56 -15.26
N LYS A 110 8.65 5.29 -15.63
CA LYS A 110 7.92 6.19 -14.74
C LYS A 110 6.80 5.47 -14.03
N PHE A 111 6.85 5.44 -12.71
CA PHE A 111 5.86 4.86 -11.82
C PHE A 111 5.17 5.96 -11.02
N PHE A 112 3.87 6.16 -11.21
CA PHE A 112 3.08 6.97 -10.29
C PHE A 112 2.68 6.11 -9.11
N ALA A 113 3.06 6.52 -7.89
CA ALA A 113 2.77 5.80 -6.65
C ALA A 113 1.74 6.57 -5.81
N PHE A 114 0.67 5.86 -5.39
CA PHE A 114 -0.36 6.47 -4.55
C PHE A 114 -1.04 5.39 -3.69
N GLY A 115 -0.70 5.35 -2.41
CA GLY A 115 -1.25 4.39 -1.45
C GLY A 115 -2.61 4.76 -0.89
N GLY A 116 -3.04 3.99 0.12
CA GLY A 116 -4.28 4.16 0.85
C GLY A 116 -5.42 3.28 0.35
N ALA A 117 -6.32 2.98 1.26
CA ALA A 117 -7.64 2.40 1.02
C ALA A 117 -8.52 2.58 2.25
N SER A 118 -9.84 2.58 2.08
CA SER A 118 -10.77 2.55 3.20
C SER A 118 -10.88 1.14 3.79
N SER A 119 -10.76 1.01 5.11
CA SER A 119 -11.03 -0.25 5.81
C SER A 119 -12.49 -0.66 5.66
N HIS A 120 -12.73 -1.96 5.40
CA HIS A 120 -14.09 -2.50 5.20
C HIS A 120 -14.72 -3.06 6.49
N ASP A 121 -13.96 -3.19 7.55
CA ASP A 121 -14.35 -3.82 8.81
C ASP A 121 -14.52 -2.80 9.96
N ILE A 122 -15.09 -1.65 9.63
CA ILE A 122 -15.36 -0.53 10.54
C ILE A 122 -16.82 -0.09 10.55
N ASP A 123 -17.73 -0.89 9.98
CA ASP A 123 -19.14 -0.52 9.86
C ASP A 123 -19.81 -0.24 11.22
N ASP A 124 -19.36 -0.89 12.28
CA ASP A 124 -19.84 -0.67 13.64
C ASP A 124 -19.04 0.38 14.43
N GLY A 125 -18.03 0.99 13.80
CA GLY A 125 -17.32 2.15 14.30
C GLY A 125 -15.88 1.92 14.72
N ILE A 126 -15.29 2.98 15.24
CA ILE A 126 -13.90 3.03 15.69
C ILE A 126 -13.90 3.45 17.15
N LEU A 127 -13.29 2.62 18.00
CA LEU A 127 -13.11 2.94 19.41
C LEU A 127 -11.88 3.84 19.58
N ASP A 128 -12.00 4.87 20.42
CA ASP A 128 -10.90 5.77 20.73
C ASP A 128 -10.58 5.71 22.23
N TYR A 129 -9.29 5.66 22.57
CA TYR A 129 -8.85 5.60 23.97
C TYR A 129 -9.43 6.74 24.84
N LYS A 130 -9.63 7.92 24.25
CA LYS A 130 -10.20 9.09 24.97
C LYS A 130 -11.63 8.89 25.49
N ASP A 131 -12.37 7.93 24.94
CA ASP A 131 -13.76 7.65 25.29
C ASP A 131 -13.87 6.65 26.47
N PHE A 132 -12.74 6.18 27.01
CA PHE A 132 -12.66 5.19 28.07
C PHE A 132 -11.82 5.68 29.25
N GLN A 133 -12.10 5.18 30.46
CA GLN A 133 -11.32 5.53 31.65
C GLN A 133 -9.95 4.84 31.70
N SER A 134 -9.79 3.75 30.95
CA SER A 134 -8.53 2.97 30.89
C SER A 134 -8.46 2.10 29.63
N GLY A 135 -7.24 1.74 29.21
CA GLY A 135 -7.04 0.78 28.11
C GLY A 135 -7.65 -0.61 28.40
N ARG A 136 -7.74 -1.01 29.68
CA ARG A 136 -8.43 -2.26 30.05
C ARG A 136 -9.92 -2.20 29.71
N GLU A 137 -10.57 -1.08 29.96
CA GLU A 137 -11.99 -0.87 29.65
C GLU A 137 -12.21 -0.86 28.14
N LEU A 138 -11.38 -0.14 27.38
CA LEU A 138 -11.40 -0.12 25.91
C LEU A 138 -11.27 -1.55 25.35
N ILE A 139 -10.28 -2.32 25.78
CA ILE A 139 -10.07 -3.70 25.30
C ILE A 139 -11.22 -4.62 25.72
N ALA A 140 -11.78 -4.43 26.90
CA ALA A 140 -12.95 -5.20 27.33
C ALA A 140 -14.17 -4.91 26.44
N GLU A 141 -14.41 -3.65 26.10
CA GLU A 141 -15.50 -3.24 25.20
C GLU A 141 -15.24 -3.75 23.77
N TYR A 142 -14.04 -3.59 23.23
CA TYR A 142 -13.66 -4.16 21.95
C TYR A 142 -13.95 -5.66 21.88
N ASN A 143 -13.45 -6.43 22.85
CA ASN A 143 -13.68 -7.87 22.92
C ASN A 143 -15.16 -8.25 23.09
N ARG A 144 -15.94 -7.43 23.81
CA ARG A 144 -17.38 -7.63 24.00
C ARG A 144 -18.15 -7.48 22.68
N ARG A 145 -17.78 -6.46 21.90
CA ARG A 145 -18.46 -6.11 20.64
C ARG A 145 -18.06 -7.06 19.51
N THR A 146 -16.78 -7.39 19.37
CA THR A 146 -16.30 -8.34 18.35
C THR A 146 -16.85 -9.76 18.55
N ARG A 147 -17.05 -10.20 19.82
CA ARG A 147 -17.74 -11.48 20.11
C ARG A 147 -19.20 -11.53 19.66
N LYS A 148 -19.82 -10.39 19.41
CA LYS A 148 -21.18 -10.28 18.84
C LYS A 148 -21.16 -10.22 17.32
N GLY A 149 -19.98 -10.26 16.70
CA GLY A 149 -19.81 -10.15 15.25
C GLY A 149 -19.78 -8.72 14.74
N GLU A 150 -19.63 -7.71 15.63
CA GLU A 150 -19.51 -6.32 15.23
C GLU A 150 -18.12 -6.08 14.58
N MET A 151 -18.13 -5.34 13.47
CA MET A 151 -16.93 -4.93 12.73
C MET A 151 -16.46 -3.55 13.20
N LEU A 152 -15.41 -3.54 14.01
CA LEU A 152 -14.87 -2.32 14.59
C LEU A 152 -13.36 -2.42 14.79
N ARG A 153 -12.72 -1.26 14.80
CA ARG A 153 -11.28 -1.11 15.01
C ARG A 153 -10.98 -0.16 16.16
N ILE A 154 -9.71 -0.07 16.55
CA ILE A 154 -9.26 0.84 17.62
C ILE A 154 -8.35 1.89 17.01
N ASN A 155 -8.67 3.17 17.24
CA ASN A 155 -7.91 4.31 16.78
C ASN A 155 -6.46 4.27 17.30
N HIS A 156 -5.49 4.52 16.44
CA HIS A 156 -4.03 4.45 16.70
C HIS A 156 -3.54 3.10 17.24
N VAL A 157 -4.29 2.00 16.99
CA VAL A 157 -3.89 0.61 17.33
C VAL A 157 -4.06 -0.33 16.15
N SER A 158 -5.23 -0.29 15.50
CA SER A 158 -5.57 -1.13 14.35
C SER A 158 -6.28 -0.35 13.25
N TRP A 159 -6.44 0.95 13.42
CA TRP A 159 -6.98 1.88 12.43
C TRP A 159 -6.38 3.27 12.61
N TRP A 160 -6.13 3.94 11.51
CA TRP A 160 -5.65 5.32 11.43
C TRP A 160 -6.45 6.05 10.36
N LYS A 161 -6.85 7.29 10.62
CA LYS A 161 -7.55 8.12 9.62
C LYS A 161 -6.69 8.38 8.37
N GLU A 162 -5.37 8.26 8.52
CA GLU A 162 -4.36 8.43 7.48
C GLU A 162 -4.38 7.28 6.45
N GLU A 163 -5.14 6.18 6.68
CA GLU A 163 -5.40 5.17 5.65
C GLU A 163 -6.05 5.79 4.41
N MET A 164 -6.84 6.86 4.61
CA MET A 164 -7.41 7.67 3.55
C MET A 164 -6.55 8.91 3.31
N PRO A 165 -6.21 9.23 2.04
CA PRO A 165 -5.44 10.41 1.72
C PRO A 165 -6.23 11.69 2.00
N SER A 166 -5.49 12.74 2.35
CA SER A 166 -6.03 14.09 2.42
C SER A 166 -6.30 14.66 1.02
N GLN A 167 -7.13 15.70 0.96
CA GLN A 167 -7.38 16.42 -0.30
C GLN A 167 -6.09 17.07 -0.85
N GLU A 168 -5.19 17.50 0.04
CA GLU A 168 -3.90 18.08 -0.31
C GLU A 168 -3.00 17.05 -1.00
N GLU A 169 -2.94 15.82 -0.51
CA GLU A 169 -2.18 14.73 -1.16
C GLU A 169 -2.76 14.37 -2.53
N MET A 170 -4.08 14.32 -2.66
CA MET A 170 -4.73 14.07 -3.94
C MET A 170 -4.48 15.19 -4.96
N ASN A 171 -4.59 16.45 -4.53
CA ASN A 171 -4.30 17.61 -5.38
C ASN A 171 -2.82 17.66 -5.79
N PHE A 172 -1.92 17.30 -4.86
CA PHE A 172 -0.49 17.19 -5.14
C PHE A 172 -0.23 16.13 -6.21
N GLY A 173 -0.83 14.95 -6.09
CA GLY A 173 -0.68 13.88 -7.08
C GLY A 173 -1.15 14.28 -8.48
N LEU A 174 -2.29 14.97 -8.60
CA LEU A 174 -2.77 15.50 -9.88
C LEU A 174 -1.80 16.52 -10.48
N LYS A 175 -1.27 17.42 -9.66
CA LYS A 175 -0.28 18.41 -10.10
C LYS A 175 1.00 17.74 -10.60
N VAL A 176 1.53 16.75 -9.89
CA VAL A 176 2.72 16.00 -10.31
C VAL A 176 2.46 15.27 -11.63
N LEU A 177 1.29 14.66 -11.79
CA LEU A 177 0.92 14.01 -13.06
C LEU A 177 0.85 15.03 -14.21
N GLU A 178 0.29 16.22 -14.00
CA GLU A 178 0.26 17.31 -14.98
C GLU A 178 1.68 17.76 -15.37
N GLU A 179 2.59 17.91 -14.39
CA GLU A 179 4.01 18.24 -14.63
C GLU A 179 4.73 17.17 -15.46
N HIS A 180 4.24 15.92 -15.41
CA HIS A 180 4.70 14.82 -16.27
C HIS A 180 3.91 14.67 -17.58
N GLY A 181 3.10 15.68 -17.94
CA GLY A 181 2.28 15.68 -19.16
C GLY A 181 1.17 14.64 -19.14
N ASN A 182 0.66 14.27 -17.96
CA ASN A 182 -0.33 13.23 -17.72
C ASN A 182 0.06 11.89 -18.38
N LYS A 183 1.34 11.53 -18.29
CA LYS A 183 1.85 10.30 -18.89
C LYS A 183 2.89 9.62 -17.99
N VAL A 184 2.63 8.34 -17.68
CA VAL A 184 3.54 7.47 -16.94
C VAL A 184 3.54 6.06 -17.56
N ASP A 185 4.57 5.25 -17.30
CA ASP A 185 4.54 3.86 -17.78
C ASP A 185 3.58 3.02 -16.94
N PHE A 186 3.62 3.19 -15.61
CA PHE A 186 2.88 2.38 -14.66
C PHE A 186 2.26 3.22 -13.54
N VAL A 187 1.13 2.74 -13.02
CA VAL A 187 0.55 3.22 -11.76
C VAL A 187 0.60 2.09 -10.73
N VAL A 188 0.98 2.42 -9.51
CA VAL A 188 0.97 1.50 -8.36
C VAL A 188 0.15 2.13 -7.25
N SER A 189 -0.89 1.45 -6.82
CA SER A 189 -1.75 1.88 -5.72
C SER A 189 -2.10 0.70 -4.81
N HIS A 190 -2.76 0.96 -3.68
CA HIS A 190 -3.29 -0.13 -2.86
C HIS A 190 -4.68 -0.54 -3.33
N CYS A 191 -5.68 0.35 -3.28
CA CYS A 191 -6.97 0.09 -3.94
C CYS A 191 -6.96 0.58 -5.41
N CYS A 192 -8.03 0.35 -6.15
CA CYS A 192 -8.16 0.67 -7.56
C CYS A 192 -9.25 1.73 -7.84
N PRO A 193 -9.35 2.26 -9.07
CA PRO A 193 -10.48 3.10 -9.48
C PRO A 193 -11.83 2.44 -9.20
N GLN A 194 -12.84 3.25 -8.85
CA GLN A 194 -14.18 2.76 -8.52
C GLN A 194 -14.84 1.99 -9.68
N GLU A 195 -14.64 2.46 -10.91
CA GLU A 195 -15.16 1.76 -12.10
C GLU A 195 -14.59 0.34 -12.18
N ILE A 196 -13.31 0.17 -11.88
CA ILE A 196 -12.64 -1.14 -11.90
C ILE A 196 -13.13 -2.01 -10.74
N ALA A 197 -13.24 -1.45 -9.52
CA ALA A 197 -13.81 -2.15 -8.36
C ALA A 197 -15.23 -2.65 -8.65
N SER A 198 -16.05 -1.84 -9.31
CA SER A 198 -17.42 -2.20 -9.68
C SER A 198 -17.49 -3.37 -10.67
N ILE A 199 -16.53 -3.48 -11.60
CA ILE A 199 -16.51 -4.56 -12.60
C ILE A 199 -16.31 -5.92 -11.93
N PHE A 200 -15.25 -6.09 -11.12
CA PHE A 200 -14.96 -7.41 -10.55
C PHE A 200 -15.82 -7.76 -9.33
N SER A 201 -16.38 -6.76 -8.63
CA SER A 201 -17.25 -6.96 -7.48
C SER A 201 -18.75 -6.99 -7.82
N HIS A 202 -19.10 -6.82 -9.09
CA HIS A 202 -20.49 -6.65 -9.55
C HIS A 202 -21.23 -5.53 -8.80
N GLY A 203 -20.52 -4.43 -8.50
CA GLY A 203 -21.07 -3.24 -7.83
C GLY A 203 -21.20 -3.36 -6.31
N SER A 204 -20.59 -4.37 -5.68
CA SER A 204 -20.65 -4.56 -4.21
C SER A 204 -19.85 -3.50 -3.45
N TYR A 205 -18.75 -3.01 -4.01
CA TYR A 205 -17.95 -1.95 -3.40
C TYR A 205 -18.53 -0.58 -3.70
N LYS A 206 -18.77 0.20 -2.65
CA LYS A 206 -19.27 1.58 -2.78
C LYS A 206 -18.12 2.54 -3.06
N PRO A 207 -18.39 3.63 -3.82
CA PRO A 207 -17.38 4.65 -4.05
C PRO A 207 -17.02 5.39 -2.75
N ASP A 208 -15.77 5.74 -2.64
CA ASP A 208 -15.24 6.67 -1.66
C ASP A 208 -14.45 7.80 -2.36
N GLN A 209 -13.85 8.68 -1.55
CA GLN A 209 -13.10 9.82 -2.07
C GLN A 209 -11.84 9.37 -2.85
N LEU A 210 -11.15 8.33 -2.40
CA LEU A 210 -9.93 7.83 -3.04
C LEU A 210 -10.24 7.05 -4.32
N THR A 211 -11.21 6.15 -4.30
CA THR A 211 -11.60 5.39 -5.49
C THR A 211 -12.15 6.29 -6.58
N SER A 212 -12.87 7.38 -6.22
CA SER A 212 -13.32 8.42 -7.15
C SER A 212 -12.15 9.28 -7.69
N TYR A 213 -11.15 9.59 -6.87
CA TYR A 213 -9.91 10.23 -7.31
C TYR A 213 -9.17 9.36 -8.33
N PHE A 214 -9.10 8.06 -8.10
CA PHE A 214 -8.47 7.13 -9.04
C PHE A 214 -9.25 7.00 -10.36
N ASP A 215 -10.58 7.13 -10.37
CA ASP A 215 -11.34 7.24 -11.62
C ASP A 215 -10.89 8.48 -12.41
N ALA A 216 -10.73 9.62 -11.76
CA ALA A 216 -10.24 10.84 -12.41
C ALA A 216 -8.82 10.65 -12.98
N VAL A 217 -7.90 10.03 -12.23
CA VAL A 217 -6.55 9.69 -12.71
C VAL A 217 -6.60 8.73 -13.90
N ALA A 218 -7.41 7.67 -13.83
CA ALA A 218 -7.52 6.67 -14.90
C ALA A 218 -8.06 7.25 -16.20
N ASN A 219 -8.94 8.26 -16.11
CA ASN A 219 -9.54 8.93 -17.26
C ASN A 219 -8.65 10.04 -17.89
N THR A 220 -7.66 10.56 -17.14
CA THR A 220 -6.84 11.69 -17.60
C THR A 220 -5.41 11.33 -17.91
N VAL A 221 -4.88 10.23 -17.37
CA VAL A 221 -3.48 9.83 -17.48
C VAL A 221 -3.30 8.71 -18.50
N ASP A 222 -2.32 8.86 -19.39
CA ASP A 222 -1.88 7.78 -20.28
C ASP A 222 -0.89 6.87 -19.53
N PHE A 223 -1.25 5.60 -19.35
CA PHE A 223 -0.43 4.58 -18.70
C PHE A 223 -0.58 3.21 -19.40
N SER A 224 0.46 2.39 -19.27
CA SER A 224 0.46 1.03 -19.83
C SER A 224 -0.28 0.03 -18.94
N LYS A 225 0.04 0.02 -17.64
CA LYS A 225 -0.57 -0.87 -16.65
C LYS A 225 -0.76 -0.14 -15.32
N TRP A 226 -1.77 -0.58 -14.57
CA TRP A 226 -2.07 -0.17 -13.22
C TRP A 226 -2.07 -1.41 -12.32
N PHE A 227 -1.19 -1.45 -11.32
CA PHE A 227 -1.07 -2.54 -10.37
C PHE A 227 -1.66 -2.14 -9.03
N PHE A 228 -2.41 -3.04 -8.40
CA PHE A 228 -3.05 -2.78 -7.11
C PHE A 228 -3.25 -4.06 -6.30
N GLY A 229 -3.44 -3.94 -4.97
CA GLY A 229 -3.68 -5.01 -4.01
C GLY A 229 -5.08 -4.97 -3.42
N HIS A 230 -5.18 -4.98 -2.08
CA HIS A 230 -6.37 -4.75 -1.26
C HIS A 230 -7.46 -5.82 -1.32
N TYR A 231 -7.74 -6.35 -2.49
CA TYR A 231 -8.87 -7.27 -2.71
C TYR A 231 -8.49 -8.75 -2.65
N HIS A 232 -7.27 -9.06 -2.24
CA HIS A 232 -6.72 -10.39 -1.98
C HIS A 232 -6.98 -11.40 -3.10
N SER A 233 -6.77 -10.98 -4.36
CA SER A 233 -6.90 -11.85 -5.53
C SER A 233 -5.82 -11.55 -6.57
N ASN A 234 -5.56 -12.52 -7.44
CA ASN A 234 -4.65 -12.37 -8.57
C ASN A 234 -5.48 -12.41 -9.85
N THR A 235 -5.80 -11.24 -10.40
CA THR A 235 -6.69 -11.14 -11.55
C THR A 235 -6.35 -9.93 -12.43
N GLN A 236 -6.36 -10.13 -13.74
CA GLN A 236 -6.33 -9.01 -14.67
C GLN A 236 -7.77 -8.54 -14.93
N VAL A 237 -8.05 -7.28 -14.64
CA VAL A 237 -9.34 -6.63 -14.94
C VAL A 237 -9.16 -5.74 -16.16
N LEU A 238 -9.93 -6.01 -17.22
CA LEU A 238 -9.70 -5.39 -18.53
C LEU A 238 -8.27 -5.62 -19.04
N SER A 239 -7.75 -4.74 -19.92
CA SER A 239 -6.43 -4.92 -20.51
C SER A 239 -5.29 -4.29 -19.70
N LYS A 240 -5.59 -3.35 -18.80
CA LYS A 240 -4.58 -2.50 -18.14
C LYS A 240 -4.48 -2.69 -16.63
N PHE A 241 -5.50 -3.20 -15.94
CA PHE A 241 -5.56 -3.25 -14.48
C PHE A 241 -5.20 -4.63 -13.97
N ILE A 242 -4.21 -4.71 -13.09
CA ILE A 242 -3.65 -5.97 -12.57
C ILE A 242 -3.81 -5.97 -11.06
N MET A 243 -4.73 -6.77 -10.57
CA MET A 243 -4.92 -7.05 -9.15
C MET A 243 -3.94 -8.14 -8.72
N LEU A 244 -3.20 -7.89 -7.65
CA LEU A 244 -2.19 -8.80 -7.13
C LEU A 244 -2.41 -9.10 -5.65
N TYR A 245 -2.07 -10.30 -5.26
CA TYR A 245 -2.02 -10.74 -3.87
C TYR A 245 -0.72 -11.54 -3.62
N GLU A 246 -0.73 -12.87 -3.82
CA GLU A 246 0.48 -13.67 -3.59
C GLU A 246 1.46 -13.65 -4.76
N GLN A 247 0.99 -13.41 -5.98
CA GLN A 247 1.85 -13.45 -7.16
C GLN A 247 2.88 -12.32 -7.15
N ILE A 248 4.09 -12.66 -7.58
CA ILE A 248 5.16 -11.70 -7.89
C ILE A 248 5.32 -11.70 -9.41
N VAL A 249 5.02 -10.59 -10.06
CA VAL A 249 5.05 -10.48 -11.52
C VAL A 249 6.19 -9.58 -11.98
N ARG A 250 6.94 -10.01 -12.98
CA ARG A 250 7.96 -9.19 -13.61
C ARG A 250 7.33 -8.20 -14.59
N VAL A 251 7.75 -6.93 -14.52
CA VAL A 251 7.23 -5.85 -15.38
C VAL A 251 8.31 -5.15 -16.21
N VAL A 252 9.58 -5.23 -15.78
CA VAL A 252 10.76 -4.70 -16.49
C VAL A 252 11.93 -5.69 -16.42
#